data_61669bf5f86343f3854ba685f508cd50
#
_entry.id   61669bf5f86343f3854ba685f508cd50
#
_cell.length_a   1.000
_cell.length_b   1.000
_cell.length_c   1.000
_cell.angle_alpha   90.00
_cell.angle_beta   90.00
_cell.angle_gamma   90.00
#
_symmetry.space_group_name_H-M   'P 1'
#
loop_
_entity.id
_entity.type
_entity.pdbx_description
1 polymer ?
#
loop_
_entity_poly.entity_id
_entity_poly.type
_entity_poly.pdbx_seq_one_letter_code
_entity_poly.pdbx_strand_id
1 'polypeptide(L)'
;IENKRFFVKKIGHIVAERLMESFDDIMDYDFTANLENNLDKVANGDADWRSILDNFYRAFQDDLTSASDEYSGMRPGNIPTETNITCTCGKPNMVIRNSSNGVFLGCSGYQNPGDEKCKETLNLISGDEAISVDDNEEVENLLIKKRCPKCETSMDNYLIDENRKLHVCGKNPDCDGYLVEDGQFRIKGYDGPTLECHKCGSEMQLKTGRF
;
A
#
# COMPACT_ATOMS: atom_id res chain seq x y z
N ILE A 1 -8.56 -1.02 -10.62
CA ILE A 1 -8.99 -2.12 -11.52
C ILE A 1 -8.43 -1.78 -12.88
N GLU A 2 -7.50 -2.57 -13.39
CA GLU A 2 -6.93 -2.41 -14.72
C GLU A 2 -7.34 -3.60 -15.58
N ASN A 3 -7.82 -3.33 -16.78
CA ASN A 3 -8.27 -4.37 -17.72
C ASN A 3 -9.22 -5.43 -17.10
N LYS A 4 -10.17 -5.01 -16.25
CA LYS A 4 -11.09 -5.86 -15.49
C LYS A 4 -10.43 -6.82 -14.50
N ARG A 5 -9.16 -6.60 -14.13
CA ARG A 5 -8.44 -7.35 -13.11
C ARG A 5 -8.21 -6.51 -11.87
N PHE A 6 -8.22 -7.17 -10.72
CA PHE A 6 -7.87 -6.54 -9.44
C PHE A 6 -6.37 -6.70 -9.21
N PHE A 7 -5.71 -5.59 -8.89
CA PHE A 7 -4.32 -5.59 -8.45
C PHE A 7 -4.27 -5.17 -7.00
N VAL A 8 -3.66 -6.01 -6.17
CA VAL A 8 -3.51 -5.73 -4.73
C VAL A 8 -2.42 -4.68 -4.56
N LYS A 9 -2.74 -3.58 -3.91
CA LYS A 9 -1.76 -2.56 -3.49
C LYS A 9 -1.14 -2.96 -2.15
N LYS A 10 0.02 -2.37 -1.82
CA LYS A 10 0.74 -2.66 -0.58
C LYS A 10 -0.16 -2.62 0.68
N ILE A 11 -1.01 -1.61 0.78
CA ILE A 11 -1.96 -1.52 1.90
C ILE A 11 -2.90 -2.73 1.97
N GLY A 12 -3.31 -3.27 0.82
CA GLY A 12 -4.15 -4.46 0.77
C GLY A 12 -3.44 -5.71 1.29
N HIS A 13 -2.15 -5.88 0.99
CA HIS A 13 -1.35 -6.98 1.55
C HIS A 13 -1.23 -6.86 3.06
N ILE A 14 -0.88 -5.68 3.58
CA ILE A 14 -0.76 -5.44 5.02
C ILE A 14 -2.08 -5.72 5.74
N VAL A 15 -3.20 -5.25 5.19
CA VAL A 15 -4.52 -5.50 5.78
C VAL A 15 -4.86 -6.99 5.77
N ALA A 16 -4.61 -7.70 4.64
CA ALA A 16 -4.89 -9.12 4.54
C ALA A 16 -4.03 -9.95 5.52
N GLU A 17 -2.72 -9.65 5.62
CA GLU A 17 -1.84 -10.31 6.59
C GLU A 17 -2.32 -10.10 8.02
N ARG A 18 -2.69 -8.88 8.40
CA ARG A 18 -3.21 -8.57 9.75
C ARG A 18 -4.54 -9.27 10.06
N LEU A 19 -5.43 -9.33 9.07
CA LEU A 19 -6.68 -10.07 9.22
C LEU A 19 -6.46 -11.57 9.39
N MET A 20 -5.53 -12.16 8.64
CA MET A 20 -5.16 -13.57 8.76
C MET A 20 -4.51 -13.89 10.12
N GLU A 21 -3.70 -12.97 10.65
CA GLU A 21 -3.06 -13.15 11.96
C GLU A 21 -4.04 -13.01 13.13
N SER A 22 -5.04 -12.11 13.01
CA SER A 22 -5.93 -11.76 14.13
C SER A 22 -7.28 -12.47 14.08
N PHE A 23 -7.72 -12.95 12.93
CA PHE A 23 -9.05 -13.51 12.65
C PHE A 23 -8.94 -14.72 11.73
N ASP A 24 -8.06 -15.69 12.09
CA ASP A 24 -7.76 -16.85 11.27
C ASP A 24 -9.01 -17.69 10.95
N ASP A 25 -9.88 -17.91 11.94
CA ASP A 25 -11.14 -18.65 11.77
C ASP A 25 -12.05 -18.01 10.72
N ILE A 26 -12.17 -16.67 10.72
CA ILE A 26 -13.03 -15.92 9.78
C ILE A 26 -12.41 -15.87 8.37
N MET A 27 -11.08 -15.87 8.33
CA MET A 27 -10.31 -15.84 7.08
C MET A 27 -10.11 -17.23 6.46
N ASP A 28 -10.55 -18.29 7.15
CA ASP A 28 -10.52 -19.64 6.62
C ASP A 28 -11.49 -19.80 5.43
N TYR A 29 -11.05 -20.52 4.40
CA TYR A 29 -11.87 -20.78 3.20
C TYR A 29 -13.14 -21.57 3.53
N ASP A 30 -13.11 -22.41 4.54
CA ASP A 30 -14.24 -23.25 4.95
C ASP A 30 -15.22 -22.51 5.88
N PHE A 31 -14.89 -21.31 6.35
CA PHE A 31 -15.73 -20.53 7.27
C PHE A 31 -17.16 -20.33 6.76
N THR A 32 -17.30 -19.85 5.53
CA THR A 32 -18.62 -19.62 4.91
C THR A 32 -19.41 -20.91 4.78
N ALA A 33 -18.79 -22.00 4.33
CA ALA A 33 -19.42 -23.29 4.18
C ALA A 33 -19.88 -23.86 5.54
N ASN A 34 -19.07 -23.72 6.58
CA ASN A 34 -19.41 -24.12 7.94
C ASN A 34 -20.58 -23.30 8.51
N LEU A 35 -20.57 -21.97 8.24
CA LEU A 35 -21.68 -21.11 8.65
C LEU A 35 -22.99 -21.49 7.96
N GLU A 36 -22.95 -21.74 6.65
CA GLU A 36 -24.13 -22.21 5.88
C GLU A 36 -24.66 -23.53 6.41
N ASN A 37 -23.79 -24.51 6.67
CA ASN A 37 -24.18 -25.78 7.28
C ASN A 37 -24.87 -25.59 8.65
N ASN A 38 -24.42 -24.64 9.45
CA ASN A 38 -25.01 -24.35 10.74
C ASN A 38 -26.38 -23.67 10.57
N LEU A 39 -26.54 -22.79 9.59
CA LEU A 39 -27.82 -22.16 9.28
C LEU A 39 -28.84 -23.19 8.76
N ASP A 40 -28.41 -24.18 7.97
CA ASP A 40 -29.26 -25.28 7.51
C ASP A 40 -29.77 -26.12 8.69
N LYS A 41 -28.93 -26.40 9.69
CA LYS A 41 -29.36 -27.08 10.94
C LYS A 41 -30.42 -26.28 11.67
N VAL A 42 -30.29 -24.94 11.72
CA VAL A 42 -31.30 -24.06 12.32
C VAL A 42 -32.61 -24.12 11.53
N ALA A 43 -32.53 -24.07 10.20
CA ALA A 43 -33.69 -24.13 9.32
C ALA A 43 -34.47 -25.44 9.46
N ASN A 44 -33.76 -26.55 9.71
CA ASN A 44 -34.33 -27.88 9.92
C ASN A 44 -34.83 -28.10 11.36
N GLY A 45 -34.56 -27.17 12.28
CA GLY A 45 -34.92 -27.31 13.71
C GLY A 45 -33.95 -28.15 14.52
N ASP A 46 -32.79 -28.54 13.97
CA ASP A 46 -31.79 -29.38 14.61
C ASP A 46 -30.80 -28.58 15.49
N ALA A 47 -30.82 -27.24 15.39
CA ALA A 47 -29.96 -26.37 16.17
C ALA A 47 -30.67 -25.07 16.56
N ASP A 48 -30.29 -24.52 17.73
CA ASP A 48 -30.73 -23.20 18.16
C ASP A 48 -29.83 -22.11 17.60
N TRP A 49 -30.43 -21.16 16.89
CA TRP A 49 -29.69 -20.05 16.28
C TRP A 49 -28.95 -19.17 17.27
N ARG A 50 -29.49 -19.03 18.51
CA ARG A 50 -28.84 -18.24 19.56
C ARG A 50 -27.54 -18.84 20.01
N SER A 51 -27.48 -20.17 20.14
CA SER A 51 -26.26 -20.88 20.50
C SER A 51 -25.18 -20.73 19.43
N ILE A 52 -25.55 -20.80 18.14
CA ILE A 52 -24.62 -20.60 17.04
C ILE A 52 -24.08 -19.19 17.03
N LEU A 53 -24.94 -18.20 17.19
CA LEU A 53 -24.54 -16.80 17.22
C LEU A 53 -23.68 -16.45 18.43
N ASP A 54 -24.04 -16.98 19.61
CA ASP A 54 -23.29 -16.76 20.86
C ASP A 54 -21.87 -17.35 20.78
N ASN A 55 -21.73 -18.55 20.24
CA ASN A 55 -20.43 -19.17 20.03
C ASN A 55 -19.55 -18.36 19.07
N PHE A 56 -20.10 -17.94 17.94
CA PHE A 56 -19.39 -17.09 16.99
C PHE A 56 -18.99 -15.77 17.63
N TYR A 57 -19.92 -15.12 18.31
CA TYR A 57 -19.68 -13.81 18.89
C TYR A 57 -18.61 -13.82 20.00
N ARG A 58 -18.56 -14.87 20.81
CA ARG A 58 -17.52 -15.01 21.85
C ARG A 58 -16.13 -15.16 21.24
N ALA A 59 -15.96 -16.06 20.28
CA ALA A 59 -14.70 -16.24 19.59
C ALA A 59 -14.27 -14.92 18.92
N PHE A 60 -15.16 -14.28 18.18
CA PHE A 60 -14.90 -12.98 17.56
C PHE A 60 -14.53 -11.86 18.54
N GLN A 61 -15.14 -11.82 19.72
CA GLN A 61 -14.81 -10.84 20.76
C GLN A 61 -13.43 -11.09 21.36
N ASP A 62 -13.05 -12.34 21.55
CA ASP A 62 -11.73 -12.72 22.04
C ASP A 62 -10.64 -12.32 21.02
N ASP A 63 -10.86 -12.58 19.75
CA ASP A 63 -9.97 -12.18 18.66
C ASP A 63 -9.86 -10.66 18.54
N LEU A 64 -11.00 -9.96 18.63
CA LEU A 64 -11.05 -8.50 18.58
C LEU A 64 -10.31 -7.86 19.75
N THR A 65 -10.43 -8.43 20.94
CA THR A 65 -9.73 -7.96 22.14
C THR A 65 -8.23 -8.18 22.00
N SER A 66 -7.82 -9.37 21.58
CA SER A 66 -6.42 -9.72 21.33
C SER A 66 -5.80 -8.83 20.26
N ALA A 67 -6.48 -8.62 19.14
CA ALA A 67 -6.04 -7.72 18.07
C ALA A 67 -5.94 -6.27 18.56
N SER A 68 -6.87 -5.81 19.39
CA SER A 68 -6.85 -4.45 19.94
C SER A 68 -5.67 -4.22 20.88
N ASP A 69 -5.33 -5.20 21.70
CA ASP A 69 -4.20 -5.12 22.64
C ASP A 69 -2.85 -5.20 21.91
N GLU A 70 -2.73 -6.10 20.95
CA GLU A 70 -1.51 -6.30 20.18
C GLU A 70 -1.21 -5.11 19.26
N TYR A 71 -2.25 -4.55 18.63
CA TYR A 71 -2.12 -3.47 17.66
C TYR A 71 -2.48 -2.09 18.19
N SER A 72 -2.76 -1.94 19.51
CA SER A 72 -3.04 -0.65 20.12
C SER A 72 -1.80 0.26 20.02
N GLY A 73 -1.83 1.18 19.07
CA GLY A 73 -0.71 2.07 18.76
C GLY A 73 0.16 1.64 17.57
N MET A 74 -0.04 0.47 16.98
CA MET A 74 0.55 0.09 15.71
C MET A 74 -0.16 0.76 14.56
N ARG A 75 0.19 1.99 14.30
CA ARG A 75 0.30 2.39 12.89
C ARG A 75 1.37 1.50 12.27
N PRO A 76 1.19 0.95 11.04
CA PRO A 76 2.20 0.12 10.40
C PRO A 76 3.53 0.82 10.61
N GLY A 77 4.46 0.12 11.26
CA GLY A 77 5.62 0.73 11.88
C GLY A 77 6.28 1.68 10.90
N ASN A 78 6.21 2.96 11.15
CA ASN A 78 6.85 3.98 10.31
C ASN A 78 8.36 3.94 10.61
N ILE A 79 8.91 2.71 10.61
CA ILE A 79 10.34 2.48 10.75
C ILE A 79 10.97 3.04 9.47
N PRO A 80 11.74 4.13 9.58
CA PRO A 80 12.33 4.75 8.41
C PRO A 80 13.38 3.82 7.81
N THR A 81 13.25 3.52 6.52
CA THR A 81 14.30 2.82 5.77
C THR A 81 15.21 3.86 5.14
N GLU A 82 16.48 3.88 5.56
CA GLU A 82 17.47 4.82 5.01
C GLU A 82 17.78 4.49 3.55
N THR A 83 17.91 5.56 2.75
CA THR A 83 18.32 5.46 1.35
C THR A 83 19.60 6.26 1.11
N ASN A 84 20.22 6.05 -0.05
CA ASN A 84 21.37 6.86 -0.51
C ASN A 84 20.93 8.12 -1.29
N ILE A 85 19.65 8.49 -1.24
CA ILE A 85 19.10 9.66 -1.93
C ILE A 85 19.36 10.90 -1.07
N THR A 86 20.04 11.91 -1.62
CA THR A 86 20.36 13.14 -0.91
C THR A 86 19.17 14.10 -0.88
N CYS A 87 18.92 14.72 0.27
CA CYS A 87 17.92 15.77 0.41
C CYS A 87 18.42 17.09 -0.18
N THR A 88 17.50 17.93 -0.66
CA THR A 88 17.79 19.29 -1.16
C THR A 88 18.45 20.19 -0.11
N CYS A 89 18.24 19.92 1.17
CA CYS A 89 18.93 20.63 2.27
C CYS A 89 20.43 20.27 2.41
N GLY A 90 20.95 19.37 1.58
CA GLY A 90 22.35 18.91 1.62
C GLY A 90 22.64 17.84 2.69
N LYS A 91 21.66 17.48 3.52
CA LYS A 91 21.82 16.36 4.47
C LYS A 91 21.77 15.03 3.70
N PRO A 92 22.66 14.09 4.02
CA PRO A 92 22.62 12.77 3.42
C PRO A 92 21.37 12.01 3.88
N ASN A 93 20.91 11.10 3.03
CA ASN A 93 19.92 10.08 3.32
C ASN A 93 18.50 10.59 3.55
N MET A 94 17.75 10.65 2.48
CA MET A 94 16.30 10.62 2.61
C MET A 94 15.88 9.21 3.06
N VAL A 95 14.79 9.13 3.82
CA VAL A 95 14.28 7.87 4.36
C VAL A 95 12.92 7.55 3.76
N ILE A 96 12.72 6.29 3.41
CA ILE A 96 11.41 5.78 2.97
C ILE A 96 10.51 5.74 4.20
N ARG A 97 9.32 6.35 4.07
CA ARG A 97 8.27 6.33 5.10
C ARG A 97 6.93 5.94 4.48
N ASN A 98 6.10 5.32 5.29
CA ASN A 98 4.74 4.96 4.91
C ASN A 98 3.75 5.95 5.56
N SER A 99 2.75 6.37 4.81
CA SER A 99 1.62 7.19 5.27
C SER A 99 0.30 6.59 4.80
N SER A 100 -0.82 7.15 5.29
CA SER A 100 -2.16 6.79 4.80
C SER A 100 -2.32 7.00 3.29
N ASN A 101 -1.54 7.90 2.71
CA ASN A 101 -1.60 8.24 1.27
C ASN A 101 -0.59 7.45 0.43
N GLY A 102 0.22 6.57 1.05
CA GLY A 102 1.22 5.77 0.37
C GLY A 102 2.64 6.01 0.88
N VAL A 103 3.61 5.60 0.07
CA VAL A 103 5.04 5.72 0.37
C VAL A 103 5.54 7.11 -0.05
N PHE A 104 6.41 7.70 0.78
CA PHE A 104 7.08 8.96 0.48
C PHE A 104 8.53 8.95 1.00
N LEU A 105 9.36 9.83 0.47
CA LEU A 105 10.70 10.06 0.99
C LEU A 105 10.68 11.28 1.92
N GLY A 106 11.17 11.12 3.13
CA GLY A 106 11.35 12.21 4.09
C GLY A 106 12.82 12.45 4.41
N CYS A 107 13.20 13.68 4.72
CA CYS A 107 14.56 13.95 5.15
C CYS A 107 14.87 13.28 6.49
N SER A 108 16.06 12.68 6.64
CA SER A 108 16.56 12.13 7.91
C SER A 108 16.68 13.21 8.99
N GLY A 109 16.92 14.45 8.61
CA GLY A 109 16.97 15.61 9.50
C GLY A 109 15.63 16.03 10.12
N TYR A 110 14.54 15.34 9.84
CA TYR A 110 13.23 15.66 10.45
C TYR A 110 13.22 15.47 11.97
N GLN A 111 14.03 14.57 12.49
CA GLN A 111 14.12 14.29 13.94
C GLN A 111 15.06 15.24 14.68
N ASN A 112 15.81 16.09 13.98
CA ASN A 112 16.72 17.01 14.62
C ASN A 112 15.97 18.09 15.43
N PRO A 113 16.51 18.54 16.55
CA PRO A 113 15.90 19.59 17.36
C PRO A 113 16.03 20.98 16.71
N GLY A 114 15.06 21.83 16.98
CA GLY A 114 15.12 23.27 16.66
C GLY A 114 15.23 23.59 15.17
N ASP A 115 16.09 24.56 14.88
CA ASP A 115 16.31 25.12 13.54
C ASP A 115 17.05 24.16 12.58
N GLU A 116 17.64 23.11 13.10
CA GLU A 116 18.27 22.06 12.30
C GLU A 116 17.29 21.07 11.69
N LYS A 117 16.02 21.18 12.05
CA LYS A 117 14.95 20.32 11.55
C LYS A 117 14.65 20.59 10.08
N CYS A 118 14.82 19.56 9.26
CA CYS A 118 14.40 19.61 7.86
C CYS A 118 13.05 18.94 7.68
N LYS A 119 12.08 19.65 7.09
CA LYS A 119 10.73 19.15 6.82
C LYS A 119 10.54 18.73 5.37
N GLU A 120 11.61 18.70 4.59
CA GLU A 120 11.54 18.35 3.18
C GLU A 120 11.03 16.90 3.00
N THR A 121 10.05 16.77 2.15
CA THR A 121 9.47 15.50 1.74
C THR A 121 9.34 15.45 0.23
N LEU A 122 9.57 14.28 -0.34
CA LEU A 122 9.35 14.00 -1.75
C LEU A 122 8.21 13.00 -1.87
N ASN A 123 7.09 13.44 -2.43
CA ASN A 123 5.98 12.56 -2.75
C ASN A 123 6.36 11.70 -3.94
N LEU A 124 6.19 10.40 -3.81
CA LEU A 124 6.48 9.44 -4.86
C LEU A 124 5.23 9.22 -5.70
N ILE A 125 5.41 9.22 -7.02
CA ILE A 125 4.35 8.86 -7.97
C ILE A 125 4.40 7.35 -8.14
N SER A 126 3.23 6.68 -8.09
CA SER A 126 3.15 5.24 -8.33
C SER A 126 3.76 4.90 -9.69
N GLY A 127 4.56 3.84 -9.74
CA GLY A 127 5.19 3.37 -10.97
C GLY A 127 4.19 2.94 -12.05
N ASP A 128 2.93 2.67 -11.64
CA ASP A 128 1.83 2.40 -12.57
C ASP A 128 1.45 3.63 -13.40
N GLU A 129 1.82 4.84 -12.93
CA GLU A 129 1.61 6.12 -13.62
C GLU A 129 2.87 6.60 -14.36
N ALA A 130 4.00 5.91 -14.17
CA ALA A 130 5.28 6.27 -14.78
C ALA A 130 5.66 5.28 -15.88
N ILE A 131 5.90 5.77 -17.09
CA ILE A 131 6.31 4.99 -18.24
C ILE A 131 7.74 5.33 -18.65
N SER A 132 8.45 4.35 -19.19
CA SER A 132 9.75 4.59 -19.82
C SER A 132 9.56 5.33 -21.14
N VAL A 133 10.46 6.27 -21.44
CA VAL A 133 10.40 7.04 -22.71
C VAL A 133 10.74 6.17 -23.92
N ASP A 134 11.54 5.13 -23.73
CA ASP A 134 12.08 4.29 -24.77
C ASP A 134 11.27 3.03 -25.08
N ASP A 135 10.25 2.70 -24.28
CA ASP A 135 9.50 1.45 -24.41
C ASP A 135 8.20 1.63 -25.20
N ASN A 136 8.20 1.06 -26.42
CA ASN A 136 6.97 0.77 -27.16
C ASN A 136 6.30 -0.56 -26.74
N GLU A 137 6.89 -1.30 -25.80
CA GLU A 137 6.41 -2.60 -25.28
C GLU A 137 5.80 -2.44 -23.87
N GLU A 138 4.87 -1.50 -23.74
CA GLU A 138 4.32 -1.03 -22.47
C GLU A 138 3.58 -2.07 -21.63
N VAL A 139 3.18 -3.20 -22.16
CA VAL A 139 2.26 -4.12 -21.48
C VAL A 139 2.97 -5.27 -20.77
N GLU A 140 4.09 -5.75 -21.28
CA GLU A 140 4.79 -6.91 -20.68
C GLU A 140 5.70 -6.51 -19.52
N ASN A 141 6.29 -5.32 -19.55
CA ASN A 141 7.18 -4.85 -18.48
C ASN A 141 6.44 -4.46 -17.19
N LEU A 142 5.17 -4.08 -17.28
CA LEU A 142 4.31 -3.82 -16.09
C LEU A 142 3.96 -5.09 -15.31
N LEU A 143 4.07 -6.25 -15.93
CA LEU A 143 3.76 -7.54 -15.31
C LEU A 143 4.96 -8.18 -14.60
N ILE A 144 6.19 -7.75 -14.91
CA ILE A 144 7.41 -8.32 -14.31
C ILE A 144 7.92 -7.37 -13.22
N LYS A 145 7.31 -7.44 -12.04
CA LYS A 145 7.83 -6.72 -10.87
C LYS A 145 9.23 -7.23 -10.51
N LYS A 146 10.16 -6.31 -10.26
CA LYS A 146 11.48 -6.65 -9.73
C LYS A 146 11.35 -7.39 -8.41
N ARG A 147 12.30 -8.26 -8.13
CA ARG A 147 12.36 -9.01 -6.87
C ARG A 147 13.32 -8.33 -5.90
N CYS A 148 12.94 -8.28 -4.64
CA CYS A 148 13.78 -7.74 -3.59
C CYS A 148 15.07 -8.56 -3.45
N PRO A 149 16.26 -7.92 -3.47
CA PRO A 149 17.52 -8.65 -3.36
C PRO A 149 17.75 -9.27 -1.97
N LYS A 150 16.98 -8.86 -0.95
CA LYS A 150 17.11 -9.39 0.41
C LYS A 150 16.14 -10.54 0.73
N CYS A 151 14.91 -10.50 0.23
CA CYS A 151 13.87 -11.46 0.61
C CYS A 151 13.05 -12.01 -0.56
N GLU A 152 13.43 -11.69 -1.80
CA GLU A 152 12.82 -12.17 -3.05
C GLU A 152 11.33 -11.82 -3.24
N THR A 153 10.74 -11.06 -2.31
CA THR A 153 9.37 -10.54 -2.46
C THR A 153 9.31 -9.55 -3.62
N SER A 154 8.17 -9.46 -4.30
CA SER A 154 7.95 -8.47 -5.34
C SER A 154 8.11 -7.05 -4.80
N MET A 155 8.67 -6.16 -5.62
CA MET A 155 8.90 -4.78 -5.24
C MET A 155 7.84 -3.86 -5.86
N ASP A 156 7.40 -2.88 -5.09
CA ASP A 156 6.59 -1.78 -5.60
C ASP A 156 7.50 -0.70 -6.17
N ASN A 157 7.12 -0.13 -7.31
CA ASN A 157 7.92 0.88 -7.97
C ASN A 157 7.27 2.27 -7.87
N TYR A 158 8.11 3.28 -7.76
CA TYR A 158 7.72 4.67 -7.63
C TYR A 158 8.65 5.57 -8.45
N LEU A 159 8.10 6.62 -9.04
CA LEU A 159 8.91 7.64 -9.72
C LEU A 159 9.44 8.63 -8.68
N ILE A 160 10.75 8.82 -8.65
CA ILE A 160 11.41 9.87 -7.85
C ILE A 160 11.41 11.18 -8.66
N ASP A 161 11.93 11.11 -9.87
CA ASP A 161 12.02 12.20 -10.84
C ASP A 161 12.07 11.63 -12.28
N GLU A 162 12.25 12.48 -13.26
CA GLU A 162 12.31 12.10 -14.68
C GLU A 162 13.46 11.13 -15.01
N ASN A 163 14.45 10.99 -14.15
CA ASN A 163 15.64 10.19 -14.37
C ASN A 163 15.75 8.97 -13.44
N ARG A 164 14.92 8.89 -12.39
CA ARG A 164 15.09 7.85 -11.36
C ARG A 164 13.76 7.25 -10.91
N LYS A 165 13.72 5.92 -10.85
CA LYS A 165 12.69 5.13 -10.19
C LYS A 165 13.23 4.53 -8.89
N LEU A 166 12.37 4.46 -7.87
CA LEU A 166 12.60 3.77 -6.62
C LEU A 166 11.75 2.49 -6.58
N HIS A 167 12.40 1.36 -6.36
CA HIS A 167 11.73 0.09 -6.08
C HIS A 167 11.85 -0.18 -4.59
N VAL A 168 10.73 -0.42 -3.92
CA VAL A 168 10.65 -0.69 -2.48
C VAL A 168 10.12 -2.09 -2.28
N CYS A 169 10.73 -2.85 -1.39
CA CYS A 169 10.24 -4.18 -1.04
C CYS A 169 8.77 -4.14 -0.60
N GLY A 170 7.95 -5.06 -1.12
CA GLY A 170 6.55 -5.20 -0.71
C GLY A 170 6.37 -5.44 0.79
N LYS A 171 7.38 -6.03 1.46
CA LYS A 171 7.40 -6.24 2.92
C LYS A 171 7.97 -5.06 3.72
N ASN A 172 8.28 -3.91 3.11
CA ASN A 172 8.72 -2.74 3.87
C ASN A 172 7.59 -2.27 4.81
N PRO A 173 7.82 -2.01 6.12
CA PRO A 173 9.14 -1.82 6.76
C PRO A 173 9.82 -3.09 7.31
N ASP A 174 9.20 -4.26 7.31
CA ASP A 174 9.78 -5.50 7.86
C ASP A 174 11.02 -5.94 7.07
N CYS A 175 11.08 -5.59 5.80
CA CYS A 175 12.26 -5.73 4.95
C CYS A 175 12.66 -4.35 4.40
N ASP A 176 13.88 -3.93 4.69
CA ASP A 176 14.47 -2.67 4.26
C ASP A 176 15.06 -2.71 2.83
N GLY A 177 14.68 -3.70 2.03
CA GLY A 177 15.14 -3.84 0.65
C GLY A 177 14.61 -2.73 -0.25
N TYR A 178 15.49 -2.05 -0.96
CA TYR A 178 15.13 -1.09 -2.01
C TYR A 178 16.18 -1.12 -3.15
N LEU A 179 15.78 -0.60 -4.30
CA LEU A 179 16.66 -0.39 -5.46
C LEU A 179 16.33 0.97 -6.08
N VAL A 180 17.35 1.66 -6.56
CA VAL A 180 17.19 2.86 -7.39
C VAL A 180 17.54 2.48 -8.82
N GLU A 181 16.70 2.82 -9.76
CA GLU A 181 16.89 2.60 -11.19
C GLU A 181 17.05 3.93 -11.87
N ASP A 182 18.16 4.10 -12.58
CA ASP A 182 18.42 5.26 -13.42
C ASP A 182 17.88 5.01 -14.83
N GLY A 183 17.26 6.03 -15.43
CA GLY A 183 16.67 5.95 -16.77
C GLY A 183 16.03 7.27 -17.16
N GLN A 184 15.22 7.25 -18.23
CA GLN A 184 14.36 8.37 -18.59
C GLN A 184 12.91 7.93 -18.45
N PHE A 185 12.18 8.64 -17.63
CA PHE A 185 10.80 8.30 -17.28
C PHE A 185 9.91 9.51 -17.49
N ARG A 186 8.65 9.27 -17.80
CA ARG A 186 7.62 10.29 -17.85
C ARG A 186 6.38 9.82 -17.09
N ILE A 187 5.65 10.77 -16.54
CA ILE A 187 4.32 10.47 -16.00
C ILE A 187 3.41 10.20 -17.18
N LYS A 188 2.59 9.16 -17.10
CA LYS A 188 1.59 8.84 -18.12
C LYS A 188 0.69 10.08 -18.29
N GLY A 189 0.64 10.61 -19.51
CA GLY A 189 -0.18 11.78 -19.82
C GLY A 189 -1.67 11.47 -19.63
N TYR A 190 -2.43 12.51 -19.36
CA TYR A 190 -3.89 12.40 -19.37
C TYR A 190 -4.40 12.34 -20.80
N ASP A 191 -4.99 11.23 -21.19
CA ASP A 191 -5.55 11.00 -22.53
C ASP A 191 -7.07 11.24 -22.60
N GLY A 192 -7.67 11.74 -21.51
CA GLY A 192 -9.10 12.00 -21.42
C GLY A 192 -9.51 13.40 -21.88
N PRO A 193 -10.82 13.68 -21.93
CA PRO A 193 -11.33 15.00 -22.31
C PRO A 193 -10.91 16.07 -21.30
N THR A 194 -10.42 17.19 -21.80
CA THR A 194 -10.13 18.38 -21.02
C THR A 194 -11.32 19.34 -21.07
N LEU A 195 -11.59 20.00 -19.95
CA LEU A 195 -12.63 21.02 -19.81
C LEU A 195 -12.02 22.31 -19.30
N GLU A 196 -12.52 23.44 -19.78
CA GLU A 196 -12.11 24.74 -19.21
C GLU A 196 -12.85 25.03 -17.91
N CYS A 197 -12.12 25.50 -16.90
CA CYS A 197 -12.70 25.95 -15.66
C CYS A 197 -13.56 27.21 -15.90
N HIS A 198 -14.83 27.16 -15.61
CA HIS A 198 -15.76 28.27 -15.79
C HIS A 198 -15.44 29.53 -14.92
N LYS A 199 -14.59 29.35 -13.89
CA LYS A 199 -14.19 30.46 -13.01
C LYS A 199 -12.88 31.14 -13.42
N CYS A 200 -11.92 30.40 -13.94
CA CYS A 200 -10.58 30.96 -14.19
C CYS A 200 -10.03 30.64 -15.59
N GLY A 201 -10.76 29.90 -16.42
CA GLY A 201 -10.33 29.53 -17.77
C GLY A 201 -9.19 28.49 -17.83
N SER A 202 -8.69 28.01 -16.69
CA SER A 202 -7.64 27.00 -16.69
C SER A 202 -8.17 25.64 -17.12
N GLU A 203 -7.32 24.88 -17.79
CA GLU A 203 -7.63 23.53 -18.22
C GLU A 203 -7.82 22.56 -17.03
N MET A 204 -8.92 21.84 -17.00
CA MET A 204 -9.25 20.84 -15.99
C MET A 204 -9.20 19.46 -16.61
N GLN A 205 -8.63 18.51 -15.87
CA GLN A 205 -8.56 17.09 -16.23
C GLN A 205 -9.36 16.27 -15.24
N LEU A 206 -10.07 15.26 -15.74
CA LEU A 206 -10.80 14.31 -14.88
C LEU A 206 -9.78 13.44 -14.12
N LYS A 207 -9.75 13.55 -12.81
CA LYS A 207 -8.98 12.63 -11.96
C LYS A 207 -9.93 11.63 -11.30
N THR A 208 -9.65 10.35 -11.51
CA THR A 208 -10.29 9.26 -10.77
C THR A 208 -9.48 9.01 -9.51
N GLY A 209 -9.99 9.42 -8.36
CA GLY A 209 -9.37 9.23 -7.06
C GLY A 209 -10.37 9.54 -5.95
N ARG A 210 -10.16 8.96 -4.77
CA ARG A 210 -10.87 9.40 -3.56
C ARG A 210 -10.24 10.70 -3.09
N PHE A 211 -11.06 11.73 -2.96
CA PHE A 211 -10.72 12.95 -2.24
C PHE A 211 -10.80 12.69 -0.75
#